data_659f3956374c1b0bf120d70f79c5e05f
#
_entry.id   659f3956374c1b0bf120d70f79c5e05f
#
_cell.length_a   1.000
_cell.length_b   1.000
_cell.length_c   1.000
_cell.angle_alpha   90.00
_cell.angle_beta   90.00
_cell.angle_gamma   90.00
#
_symmetry.space_group_name_H-M   'P 1'
#
loop_
_entity.id
_entity.type
_entity.pdbx_description
1 polymer ?
#
loop_
_entity_poly.entity_id
_entity_poly.type
_entity_poly.pdbx_seq_one_letter_code
_entity_poly.pdbx_strand_id
1 'polypeptide(L)'
;NCFINVQNNHNYNFLSLNNTSKGDDYMNGSYYQTPVFINDIERDTNNPIVDNINGSSEPMEQSYIENILRNNIGKKVRVHASFSDSVEWRDRIFVGLIEHAGRDNLIINDVENGKSYLILMIYVDFVEFDERITYAK
;
A
#
# COMPACT_ATOMS: atom_id res chain seq x y z
N ASN A 1 -32.62 -21.64 34.12
CA ASN A 1 -31.44 -22.40 33.80
C ASN A 1 -31.63 -23.17 32.50
N CYS A 2 -31.34 -22.58 31.40
CA CYS A 2 -31.29 -23.28 30.11
C CYS A 2 -30.15 -22.73 29.31
N PHE A 3 -29.05 -23.49 29.23
CA PHE A 3 -27.91 -23.24 28.35
C PHE A 3 -28.24 -23.78 26.97
N ILE A 4 -28.35 -22.91 25.99
CA ILE A 4 -28.45 -23.32 24.59
C ILE A 4 -27.08 -23.22 23.97
N ASN A 5 -26.49 -24.37 23.69
CA ASN A 5 -25.22 -24.55 23.01
C ASN A 5 -25.52 -24.65 21.52
N VAL A 6 -25.23 -23.60 20.75
CA VAL A 6 -25.39 -23.62 19.29
C VAL A 6 -24.00 -23.85 18.70
N GLN A 7 -23.73 -25.09 18.36
CA GLN A 7 -22.60 -25.47 17.51
C GLN A 7 -23.04 -25.32 16.04
N ASN A 8 -22.58 -24.30 15.38
CA ASN A 8 -22.70 -24.18 13.93
C ASN A 8 -21.51 -24.86 13.24
N ASN A 9 -21.79 -26.09 12.83
CA ASN A 9 -20.92 -26.89 12.00
C ASN A 9 -21.22 -26.57 10.53
N HIS A 10 -20.40 -25.74 9.90
CA HIS A 10 -20.50 -25.49 8.46
C HIS A 10 -19.52 -26.40 7.72
N ASN A 11 -20.03 -27.56 7.35
CA ASN A 11 -19.41 -28.43 6.35
C ASN A 11 -19.60 -27.82 4.96
N TYR A 12 -18.54 -27.29 4.36
CA TYR A 12 -18.53 -27.00 2.94
C TYR A 12 -18.14 -28.26 2.17
N ASN A 13 -19.16 -28.94 1.63
CA ASN A 13 -18.96 -29.98 0.63
C ASN A 13 -18.57 -29.33 -0.71
N PHE A 14 -17.33 -29.57 -1.09
CA PHE A 14 -16.81 -29.23 -2.42
C PHE A 14 -17.29 -30.30 -3.39
N LEU A 15 -18.35 -30.00 -4.15
CA LEU A 15 -18.83 -30.84 -5.25
C LEU A 15 -17.94 -30.64 -6.49
N SER A 16 -17.13 -31.64 -6.76
CA SER A 16 -16.42 -31.78 -8.04
C SER A 16 -17.43 -32.10 -9.14
N LEU A 17 -17.72 -31.15 -10.01
CA LEU A 17 -18.46 -31.38 -11.25
C LEU A 17 -17.47 -31.66 -12.37
N ASN A 18 -17.26 -32.94 -12.64
CA ASN A 18 -16.70 -33.41 -13.90
C ASN A 18 -17.78 -33.22 -14.97
N ASN A 19 -17.64 -32.25 -15.83
CA ASN A 19 -18.47 -32.11 -17.01
C ASN A 19 -17.61 -32.27 -18.24
N THR A 20 -17.62 -33.48 -18.78
CA THR A 20 -17.17 -33.81 -20.15
C THR A 20 -18.34 -33.47 -21.07
N SER A 21 -18.27 -32.38 -21.78
CA SER A 21 -19.08 -32.22 -23.00
C SER A 21 -18.24 -31.63 -24.10
N LYS A 22 -18.10 -32.45 -25.16
CA LYS A 22 -17.67 -32.02 -26.49
C LYS A 22 -18.63 -30.96 -26.99
N GLY A 23 -18.10 -29.84 -27.43
CA GLY A 23 -18.82 -28.80 -28.13
C GLY A 23 -17.80 -27.93 -28.82
N ASP A 24 -17.71 -28.13 -30.14
CA ASP A 24 -16.91 -27.30 -31.03
C ASP A 24 -17.57 -25.92 -31.11
N ASP A 25 -17.01 -24.93 -30.42
CA ASP A 25 -17.35 -23.55 -30.65
C ASP A 25 -16.08 -22.76 -30.91
N TYR A 26 -15.93 -22.41 -32.18
CA TYR A 26 -14.93 -21.48 -32.67
C TYR A 26 -15.17 -20.10 -32.08
N MET A 27 -14.57 -19.81 -30.96
CA MET A 27 -14.37 -18.43 -30.50
C MET A 27 -12.99 -17.97 -30.92
N ASN A 28 -12.95 -17.36 -32.10
CA ASN A 28 -11.82 -16.61 -32.58
C ASN A 28 -11.71 -15.31 -31.80
N GLY A 29 -11.18 -15.39 -30.59
CA GLY A 29 -10.94 -14.28 -29.68
C GLY A 29 -9.45 -14.05 -29.50
N SER A 30 -8.79 -13.66 -30.57
CA SER A 30 -7.40 -13.19 -30.53
C SER A 30 -7.34 -11.81 -29.89
N TYR A 31 -7.40 -11.70 -28.56
CA TYR A 31 -7.22 -10.46 -27.83
C TYR A 31 -6.07 -10.46 -26.82
N TYR A 32 -5.27 -11.50 -26.82
CA TYR A 32 -4.03 -11.51 -26.04
C TYR A 32 -2.86 -11.62 -26.99
N GLN A 33 -2.51 -10.52 -27.63
CA GLN A 33 -1.17 -10.40 -28.20
C GLN A 33 -0.23 -10.30 -27.01
N THR A 34 0.45 -11.40 -26.71
CA THR A 34 1.62 -11.37 -25.85
C THR A 34 2.60 -10.37 -26.43
N PRO A 35 3.11 -9.41 -25.64
CA PRO A 35 4.14 -8.51 -26.15
C PRO A 35 5.32 -9.35 -26.63
N VAL A 36 5.61 -9.27 -27.93
CA VAL A 36 6.78 -9.89 -28.52
C VAL A 36 7.97 -9.09 -28.05
N PHE A 37 8.71 -9.60 -27.09
CA PHE A 37 10.02 -9.07 -26.76
C PHE A 37 10.95 -9.46 -27.91
N ILE A 38 11.31 -8.49 -28.74
CA ILE A 38 12.30 -8.66 -29.80
C ILE A 38 13.65 -8.78 -29.08
N ASN A 39 14.09 -10.00 -28.83
CA ASN A 39 15.42 -10.27 -28.27
C ASN A 39 16.51 -10.38 -29.34
N ASP A 40 16.22 -9.97 -30.58
CA ASP A 40 17.20 -9.96 -31.65
C ASP A 40 17.86 -8.58 -31.77
N ILE A 41 18.56 -8.18 -30.71
CA ILE A 41 19.66 -7.24 -30.87
C ILE A 41 20.87 -8.10 -31.21
N GLU A 42 21.18 -8.23 -32.50
CA GLU A 42 22.47 -8.67 -32.95
C GLU A 42 23.52 -7.82 -32.26
N ARG A 43 24.28 -8.43 -31.35
CA ARG A 43 25.42 -7.79 -30.71
C ARG A 43 26.49 -7.58 -31.77
N ASP A 44 26.58 -6.37 -32.26
CA ASP A 44 27.75 -5.90 -32.99
C ASP A 44 28.93 -5.88 -32.01
N THR A 45 29.83 -6.87 -32.14
CA THR A 45 30.90 -7.15 -31.19
C THR A 45 32.09 -6.19 -31.27
N ASN A 46 31.97 -5.07 -31.97
CA ASN A 46 33.07 -4.16 -32.23
C ASN A 46 32.97 -2.77 -31.55
N ASN A 47 31.99 -2.61 -30.67
CA ASN A 47 31.94 -1.37 -29.89
C ASN A 47 32.26 -1.71 -28.42
N PRO A 48 33.33 -1.17 -27.81
CA PRO A 48 33.51 -1.31 -26.38
C PRO A 48 32.37 -0.57 -25.72
N ILE A 49 31.36 -1.31 -25.27
CA ILE A 49 30.33 -0.79 -24.40
C ILE A 49 31.06 -0.36 -23.11
N VAL A 50 31.31 0.91 -23.02
CA VAL A 50 31.64 1.52 -21.74
C VAL A 50 30.34 1.35 -20.93
N ASP A 51 30.33 0.35 -20.09
CA ASP A 51 29.32 0.19 -19.04
C ASP A 51 29.44 1.39 -18.10
N ASN A 52 28.93 2.52 -18.59
CA ASN A 52 28.56 3.61 -17.74
C ASN A 52 27.24 3.24 -17.08
N ILE A 53 27.29 2.19 -16.24
CA ILE A 53 26.27 1.96 -15.24
C ILE A 53 26.49 3.02 -14.15
N ASN A 54 26.44 4.27 -14.53
CA ASN A 54 25.89 5.27 -13.69
C ASN A 54 24.38 4.99 -13.73
N GLY A 55 23.96 4.06 -12.89
CA GLY A 55 22.58 4.05 -12.45
C GLY A 55 22.33 5.44 -11.88
N SER A 56 21.96 6.36 -12.76
CA SER A 56 21.20 7.52 -12.36
C SER A 56 19.87 6.94 -11.89
N SER A 57 19.87 6.42 -10.66
CA SER A 57 18.65 6.41 -9.89
C SER A 57 18.20 7.85 -9.93
N GLU A 58 17.24 8.15 -10.81
CA GLU A 58 16.57 9.43 -10.76
C GLU A 58 16.24 9.65 -9.31
N PRO A 59 16.63 10.80 -8.71
CA PRO A 59 16.37 11.04 -7.32
C PRO A 59 14.85 10.92 -7.21
N MET A 60 14.38 9.85 -6.53
CA MET A 60 12.96 9.71 -6.25
C MET A 60 12.57 11.00 -5.56
N GLU A 61 11.75 11.81 -6.22
CA GLU A 61 11.21 13.01 -5.61
C GLU A 61 10.46 12.57 -4.36
N GLN A 62 11.15 12.67 -3.23
CA GLN A 62 10.52 12.38 -1.95
C GLN A 62 9.42 13.42 -1.76
N SER A 63 8.23 12.95 -1.47
CA SER A 63 7.12 13.84 -1.15
C SER A 63 7.55 14.83 -0.08
N TYR A 64 7.26 16.10 -0.30
CA TYR A 64 7.62 17.16 0.65
C TYR A 64 7.02 16.90 2.04
N ILE A 65 5.83 16.33 2.09
CA ILE A 65 5.13 15.95 3.33
C ILE A 65 5.90 14.83 4.05
N GLU A 66 6.32 13.80 3.33
CA GLU A 66 7.13 12.71 3.87
C GLU A 66 8.40 13.23 4.55
N ASN A 67 9.13 14.12 3.89
CA ASN A 67 10.35 14.69 4.44
C ASN A 67 10.10 15.51 5.71
N ILE A 68 9.04 16.30 5.72
CA ILE A 68 8.64 17.06 6.91
C ILE A 68 8.34 16.10 8.06
N LEU A 69 7.52 15.09 7.83
CA LEU A 69 7.15 14.12 8.86
C LEU A 69 8.36 13.33 9.36
N ARG A 70 9.29 12.92 8.46
CA ARG A 70 10.54 12.24 8.84
C ARG A 70 11.45 13.08 9.73
N ASN A 71 11.54 14.39 9.45
CA ASN A 71 12.32 15.31 10.28
C ASN A 71 11.71 15.55 11.66
N ASN A 72 10.49 15.09 11.88
CA ASN A 72 9.75 15.28 13.12
C ASN A 72 9.39 13.94 13.81
N ILE A 73 10.09 12.85 13.46
CA ILE A 73 9.93 11.55 14.15
C ILE A 73 10.21 11.73 15.64
N GLY A 74 9.40 11.09 16.48
CA GLY A 74 9.44 11.17 17.95
C GLY A 74 8.66 12.31 18.55
N LYS A 75 8.11 13.24 17.74
CA LYS A 75 7.24 14.30 18.26
C LYS A 75 5.81 13.84 18.44
N LYS A 76 5.15 14.41 19.44
CA LYS A 76 3.73 14.17 19.68
C LYS A 76 2.89 14.95 18.68
N VAL A 77 1.96 14.24 18.05
CA VAL A 77 1.09 14.79 17.02
C VAL A 77 -0.36 14.32 17.20
N ARG A 78 -1.27 15.09 16.62
CA ARG A 78 -2.65 14.72 16.40
C ARG A 78 -2.87 14.62 14.89
N VAL A 79 -3.18 13.44 14.41
CA VAL A 79 -3.46 13.18 13.00
C VAL A 79 -4.96 13.13 12.80
N HIS A 80 -5.45 14.05 11.99
CA HIS A 80 -6.84 14.12 11.58
C HIS A 80 -6.99 13.34 10.28
N ALA A 81 -7.79 12.29 10.31
CA ALA A 81 -8.04 11.42 9.17
C ALA A 81 -9.53 11.35 8.88
N SER A 82 -9.88 11.39 7.60
CA SER A 82 -11.25 11.26 7.14
C SER A 82 -11.43 10.03 6.26
N PHE A 83 -12.51 9.30 6.53
CA PHE A 83 -12.87 8.08 5.83
C PHE A 83 -14.24 8.27 5.16
N SER A 84 -14.24 8.79 3.95
CA SER A 84 -15.47 9.15 3.22
C SER A 84 -16.44 7.99 3.03
N ASP A 85 -15.92 6.77 2.97
CA ASP A 85 -16.72 5.56 2.71
C ASP A 85 -17.31 4.94 3.97
N SER A 86 -16.97 5.46 5.15
CA SER A 86 -17.47 4.95 6.42
C SER A 86 -18.51 5.89 7.03
N VAL A 87 -19.64 5.33 7.44
CA VAL A 87 -20.70 6.08 8.14
C VAL A 87 -20.35 6.28 9.61
N GLU A 88 -19.75 5.27 10.24
CA GLU A 88 -19.40 5.29 11.68
C GLU A 88 -18.07 5.99 11.98
N TRP A 89 -17.15 6.00 11.01
CA TRP A 89 -15.76 6.39 11.20
C TRP A 89 -15.37 7.53 10.26
N ARG A 90 -16.30 8.41 10.00
CA ARG A 90 -16.12 9.48 9.00
C ARG A 90 -14.90 10.35 9.30
N ASP A 91 -14.77 10.79 10.56
CA ASP A 91 -13.66 11.63 11.01
C ASP A 91 -13.06 11.02 12.28
N ARG A 92 -11.75 10.82 12.27
CA ARG A 92 -11.04 10.25 13.41
C ARG A 92 -9.74 10.99 13.69
N ILE A 93 -9.47 11.17 14.97
CA ILE A 93 -8.23 11.79 15.43
C ILE A 93 -7.38 10.72 16.09
N PHE A 94 -6.15 10.57 15.62
CA PHE A 94 -5.15 9.69 16.21
C PHE A 94 -4.11 10.54 16.94
N VAL A 95 -3.86 10.25 18.21
CA VAL A 95 -2.90 10.98 19.04
C VAL A 95 -1.75 10.06 19.39
N GLY A 96 -0.53 10.51 19.23
CA GLY A 96 0.65 9.72 19.57
C GLY A 96 1.94 10.34 19.08
N LEU A 97 3.02 9.56 19.16
CA LEU A 97 4.34 9.93 18.65
C LEU A 97 4.52 9.43 17.23
N ILE A 98 5.11 10.24 16.36
CA ILE A 98 5.50 9.76 15.03
C ILE A 98 6.61 8.74 15.19
N GLU A 99 6.37 7.49 14.78
CA GLU A 99 7.35 6.41 14.78
C GLU A 99 8.01 6.27 13.41
N HIS A 100 7.22 6.36 12.35
CA HIS A 100 7.69 6.25 10.98
C HIS A 100 6.82 7.08 10.03
N ALA A 101 7.44 7.67 9.03
CA ALA A 101 6.76 8.33 7.93
C ALA A 101 7.31 7.80 6.60
N GLY A 102 6.44 7.18 5.82
CA GLY A 102 6.69 6.71 4.48
C GLY A 102 6.04 7.62 3.44
N ARG A 103 6.16 7.24 2.19
CA ARG A 103 5.58 7.96 1.06
C ARG A 103 4.04 7.92 1.08
N ASP A 104 3.47 6.80 1.46
CA ASP A 104 2.05 6.49 1.43
C ASP A 104 1.46 6.16 2.79
N ASN A 105 2.30 6.12 3.83
CA ASN A 105 1.88 5.71 5.16
C ASN A 105 2.54 6.54 6.27
N LEU A 106 1.86 6.58 7.41
CA LEU A 106 2.30 7.21 8.63
C LEU A 106 2.05 6.25 9.80
N ILE A 107 3.09 5.95 10.58
CA ILE A 107 2.95 5.13 11.78
C ILE A 107 3.04 6.01 13.02
N ILE A 108 2.01 5.92 13.85
CA ILE A 108 1.89 6.65 15.11
C ILE A 108 1.81 5.65 16.25
N ASN A 109 2.59 5.89 17.28
CA ASN A 109 2.58 5.12 18.51
C ASN A 109 1.86 5.91 19.60
N ASP A 110 0.70 5.39 20.02
CA ASP A 110 -0.04 5.90 21.18
C ASP A 110 0.55 5.30 22.46
N VAL A 111 1.40 6.08 23.11
CA VAL A 111 2.10 5.66 24.32
C VAL A 111 1.13 5.45 25.49
N GLU A 112 0.01 6.16 25.53
CA GLU A 112 -0.95 6.12 26.63
C GLU A 112 -1.74 4.79 26.61
N ASN A 113 -2.12 4.34 25.41
CA ASN A 113 -2.90 3.10 25.22
C ASN A 113 -2.05 1.92 24.74
N GLY A 114 -0.76 2.12 24.46
CA GLY A 114 0.15 1.11 23.95
C GLY A 114 -0.23 0.57 22.58
N LYS A 115 -0.88 1.38 21.74
CA LYS A 115 -1.33 1.01 20.41
C LYS A 115 -0.51 1.71 19.35
N SER A 116 -0.19 1.00 18.27
CA SER A 116 0.39 1.58 17.07
C SER A 116 -0.65 1.62 15.96
N TYR A 117 -0.72 2.75 15.27
CA TYR A 117 -1.64 2.96 14.17
C TYR A 117 -0.84 3.15 12.88
N LEU A 118 -1.14 2.34 11.88
CA LEU A 118 -0.69 2.54 10.51
C LEU A 118 -1.80 3.29 9.76
N ILE A 119 -1.53 4.51 9.37
CA ILE A 119 -2.47 5.40 8.70
C ILE A 119 -2.00 5.60 7.26
N LEU A 120 -2.87 5.37 6.29
CA LEU A 120 -2.59 5.66 4.89
C LEU A 120 -2.66 7.17 4.67
N MET A 121 -1.67 7.72 3.94
CA MET A 121 -1.58 9.17 3.70
C MET A 121 -2.79 9.73 2.96
N ILE A 122 -3.47 8.91 2.16
CA ILE A 122 -4.69 9.31 1.43
C ILE A 122 -5.86 9.67 2.35
N TYR A 123 -5.82 9.22 3.60
CA TYR A 123 -6.86 9.52 4.60
C TYR A 123 -6.47 10.65 5.55
N VAL A 124 -5.24 11.15 5.46
CA VAL A 124 -4.75 12.22 6.32
C VAL A 124 -5.16 13.56 5.77
N ASP A 125 -5.96 14.30 6.50
CA ASP A 125 -6.36 15.65 6.15
C ASP A 125 -5.29 16.64 6.56
N PHE A 126 -4.87 16.59 7.83
CA PHE A 126 -3.76 17.39 8.35
C PHE A 126 -3.17 16.76 9.62
N VAL A 127 -1.96 17.19 9.94
CA VAL A 127 -1.24 16.77 11.14
C VAL A 127 -0.97 17.98 12.00
N GLU A 128 -1.47 17.97 13.22
CA GLU A 128 -1.26 18.99 14.23
C GLU A 128 -0.10 18.59 15.13
N PHE A 129 0.87 19.47 15.30
CA PHE A 129 2.03 19.26 16.15
C PHE A 129 1.88 20.08 17.44
N ASP A 130 2.14 19.46 18.57
CA ASP A 130 2.17 20.17 19.86
C ASP A 130 3.43 21.06 19.98
N GLU A 131 4.44 20.81 19.14
CA GLU A 131 5.72 21.51 19.09
C GLU A 131 5.94 22.17 17.72
N ARG A 132 6.96 23.03 17.66
CA ARG A 132 7.35 23.66 16.39
C ARG A 132 7.81 22.60 15.37
N ILE A 133 7.25 22.65 14.17
CA ILE A 133 7.61 21.77 13.07
C ILE A 133 9.04 22.08 12.57
N THR A 134 9.85 21.04 12.42
CA THR A 134 11.18 21.11 11.80
C THR A 134 11.07 20.77 10.32
N TYR A 135 11.48 21.67 9.46
CA TYR A 135 11.54 21.47 8.01
C TYR A 135 12.78 22.12 7.43
N ALA A 136 13.28 21.56 6.33
CA ALA A 136 14.38 22.15 5.58
C ALA A 136 13.89 23.43 4.87
N LYS A 137 14.70 24.49 4.94
CA LYS A 137 14.46 25.74 4.19
C LYS A 137 15.16 25.67 2.84
#